data_89d8f5ae316e1fdce866acc4ef4c20d5
#
_entry.id   89d8f5ae316e1fdce866acc4ef4c20d5
#
_cell.length_a   1.000
_cell.length_b   1.000
_cell.length_c   1.000
_cell.angle_alpha   90.00
_cell.angle_beta   90.00
_cell.angle_gamma   90.00
#
_symmetry.space_group_name_H-M   'P 1'
#
loop_
_entity.id
_entity.type
_entity.pdbx_description
1 polymer ?
#
loop_
_entity_poly.entity_id
_entity_poly.type
_entity_poly.pdbx_seq_one_letter_code
_entity_poly.pdbx_strand_id
1 'polypeptide(L)'
;MFLIHQMLLIIGLTKKMKILNLYAGIGGNRKLWGDGHEIVAVEINPEIAKIYMDNFPYDAIEICDAHEYLLQHYKEFDFIWSSPPCQSHSSFRHNICVKFRGTNPKYPDMSLYQEILFLKHNFKGKWVVENVKPYYDVLIPANAMQRHLFWSNFDIPNKEFSKENIRTAQIPQLQKIHGFDLTKYKLKDKRQILRNCVLPELGLHIFECAFRKKQQTLNDDRGTTF
;
A
#
# COMPACT_ATOMS: atom_id res chain seq x y z
N MET A 1 -15.20 20.50 -30.31
CA MET A 1 -14.87 21.46 -29.23
C MET A 1 -15.13 20.90 -27.82
N PHE A 2 -16.20 20.14 -27.60
CA PHE A 2 -16.51 19.52 -26.28
C PHE A 2 -15.50 18.43 -25.82
N LEU A 3 -14.98 17.61 -26.73
CA LEU A 3 -14.00 16.56 -26.41
C LEU A 3 -12.62 17.12 -26.02
N ILE A 4 -12.22 18.25 -26.56
CA ILE A 4 -10.95 18.93 -26.19
C ILE A 4 -11.09 19.57 -24.81
N HIS A 5 -12.27 20.03 -24.44
CA HIS A 5 -12.52 20.60 -23.11
C HIS A 5 -12.56 19.52 -22.00
N GLN A 6 -13.08 18.34 -22.30
CA GLN A 6 -12.99 17.19 -21.39
C GLN A 6 -11.56 16.62 -21.30
N MET A 7 -10.80 16.59 -22.39
CA MET A 7 -9.37 16.22 -22.32
C MET A 7 -8.54 17.23 -21.52
N LEU A 8 -8.82 18.52 -21.60
CA LEU A 8 -8.14 19.56 -20.80
C LEU A 8 -8.53 19.54 -19.33
N LEU A 9 -9.69 19.01 -18.96
CA LEU A 9 -10.09 18.73 -17.57
C LEU A 9 -9.45 17.45 -17.02
N ILE A 10 -9.07 16.52 -17.87
CA ILE A 10 -8.30 15.31 -17.53
C ILE A 10 -6.78 15.62 -17.46
N ILE A 11 -6.30 16.62 -18.18
CA ILE A 11 -4.94 17.19 -18.10
C ILE A 11 -4.90 18.32 -17.03
N GLY A 12 -5.87 18.35 -16.12
CA GLY A 12 -5.79 19.21 -14.94
C GLY A 12 -4.59 18.78 -14.11
N LEU A 13 -3.46 19.45 -14.35
CA LEU A 13 -2.21 19.51 -13.62
C LEU A 13 -2.28 18.79 -12.25
N THR A 14 -2.18 17.48 -12.26
CA THR A 14 -1.85 16.78 -11.03
C THR A 14 -0.42 17.21 -10.71
N LYS A 15 -0.28 18.05 -9.68
CA LYS A 15 1.03 18.48 -9.19
C LYS A 15 1.91 17.22 -9.10
N LYS A 16 3.05 17.23 -9.78
CA LYS A 16 4.04 16.15 -9.63
C LYS A 16 4.39 16.03 -8.16
N MET A 17 4.14 14.88 -7.57
CA MET A 17 4.39 14.61 -6.16
C MET A 17 5.66 13.79 -5.98
N LYS A 18 6.34 13.96 -4.85
CA LYS A 18 7.40 13.08 -4.39
C LYS A 18 6.80 12.05 -3.43
N ILE A 19 6.87 10.78 -3.80
CA ILE A 19 6.20 9.65 -3.14
C ILE A 19 7.23 8.71 -2.57
N LEU A 20 7.05 8.31 -1.30
CA LEU A 20 7.81 7.25 -0.66
C LEU A 20 6.98 5.98 -0.57
N ASN A 21 7.49 4.89 -1.14
CA ASN A 21 6.88 3.56 -1.09
C ASN A 21 7.77 2.61 -0.28
N LEU A 22 7.49 2.48 1.01
CA LEU A 22 8.25 1.67 1.96
C LEU A 22 7.80 0.21 1.94
N TYR A 23 8.77 -0.71 2.09
CA TYR A 23 8.55 -2.15 2.00
C TYR A 23 7.92 -2.51 0.65
N ALA A 24 8.46 -1.94 -0.41
CA ALA A 24 7.83 -1.87 -1.73
C ALA A 24 7.55 -3.25 -2.35
N GLY A 25 8.28 -4.29 -1.93
CA GLY A 25 8.17 -5.60 -2.54
C GLY A 25 8.43 -5.52 -4.04
N ILE A 26 7.59 -6.20 -4.83
CA ILE A 26 7.64 -6.09 -6.30
C ILE A 26 6.74 -4.98 -6.86
N GLY A 27 6.15 -4.13 -6.00
CA GLY A 27 5.36 -2.98 -6.41
C GLY A 27 3.87 -3.24 -6.68
N GLY A 28 3.24 -4.18 -5.96
CA GLY A 28 1.81 -4.49 -6.16
C GLY A 28 0.90 -3.28 -5.97
N ASN A 29 1.10 -2.51 -4.92
CA ASN A 29 0.38 -1.26 -4.64
C ASN A 29 0.66 -0.16 -5.68
N ARG A 30 1.92 -0.10 -6.18
CA ARG A 30 2.43 0.90 -7.14
C ARG A 30 1.89 0.70 -8.56
N LYS A 31 1.51 -0.52 -8.91
CA LYS A 31 1.29 -0.98 -10.30
C LYS A 31 0.44 -0.05 -11.18
N LEU A 32 -0.55 0.61 -10.61
CA LEU A 32 -1.50 1.45 -11.36
C LEU A 32 -1.43 2.95 -11.02
N TRP A 33 -0.42 3.43 -10.26
CA TRP A 33 -0.33 4.86 -9.91
C TRP A 33 0.08 5.77 -11.09
N GLY A 34 0.54 5.17 -12.22
CA GLY A 34 1.06 5.92 -13.37
C GLY A 34 2.48 6.45 -13.14
N ASP A 35 3.06 7.09 -14.16
CA ASP A 35 4.46 7.55 -14.16
C ASP A 35 4.59 9.08 -14.01
N GLY A 36 3.48 9.75 -13.63
CA GLY A 36 3.43 11.22 -13.47
C GLY A 36 4.07 11.75 -12.19
N HIS A 37 4.56 10.88 -11.30
CA HIS A 37 5.09 11.22 -9.98
C HIS A 37 6.58 10.85 -9.87
N GLU A 38 7.27 11.44 -8.91
CA GLU A 38 8.61 11.03 -8.50
C GLU A 38 8.47 10.03 -7.36
N ILE A 39 8.87 8.78 -7.59
CA ILE A 39 8.69 7.69 -6.63
C ILE A 39 10.04 7.19 -6.17
N VAL A 40 10.20 7.12 -4.86
CA VAL A 40 11.30 6.42 -4.20
C VAL A 40 10.72 5.18 -3.52
N ALA A 41 11.13 4.01 -3.97
CA ALA A 41 10.78 2.74 -3.37
C ALA A 41 11.90 2.27 -2.45
N VAL A 42 11.55 1.65 -1.31
CA VAL A 42 12.52 1.08 -0.38
C VAL A 42 12.18 -0.41 -0.18
N GLU A 43 13.16 -1.26 -0.47
CA GLU A 43 13.04 -2.72 -0.33
C GLU A 43 14.38 -3.28 0.14
N ILE A 44 14.37 -4.04 1.25
CA ILE A 44 15.61 -4.56 1.86
C ILE A 44 16.21 -5.74 1.08
N ASN A 45 15.39 -6.49 0.35
CA ASN A 45 15.85 -7.66 -0.40
C ASN A 45 16.27 -7.29 -1.82
N PRO A 46 17.57 -7.41 -2.19
CA PRO A 46 18.05 -7.00 -3.50
C PRO A 46 17.46 -7.81 -4.66
N GLU A 47 17.08 -9.08 -4.45
CA GLU A 47 16.43 -9.89 -5.49
C GLU A 47 15.01 -9.38 -5.78
N ILE A 48 14.28 -8.94 -4.74
CA ILE A 48 12.95 -8.35 -4.87
C ILE A 48 13.04 -6.95 -5.46
N ALA A 49 14.00 -6.13 -5.00
CA ALA A 49 14.28 -4.80 -5.52
C ALA A 49 14.57 -4.84 -7.03
N LYS A 50 15.32 -5.86 -7.51
CA LYS A 50 15.57 -6.06 -8.93
C LYS A 50 14.28 -6.26 -9.73
N ILE A 51 13.31 -7.02 -9.19
CA ILE A 51 12.01 -7.22 -9.84
C ILE A 51 11.24 -5.90 -9.91
N TYR A 52 11.28 -5.12 -8.82
CA TYR A 52 10.69 -3.79 -8.79
C TYR A 52 11.27 -2.89 -9.89
N MET A 53 12.59 -2.77 -9.96
CA MET A 53 13.29 -1.95 -11.00
C MET A 53 12.92 -2.37 -12.42
N ASP A 54 12.86 -3.68 -12.67
CA ASP A 54 12.50 -4.21 -14.01
C ASP A 54 11.05 -3.87 -14.41
N ASN A 55 10.15 -3.62 -13.45
CA ASN A 55 8.75 -3.26 -13.69
C ASN A 55 8.50 -1.75 -13.65
N PHE A 56 9.34 -1.00 -12.95
CA PHE A 56 9.20 0.46 -12.73
C PHE A 56 10.53 1.17 -12.99
N PRO A 57 11.00 1.22 -14.24
CA PRO A 57 12.36 1.71 -14.58
C PRO A 57 12.54 3.22 -14.34
N TYR A 58 11.46 3.96 -14.09
CA TYR A 58 11.51 5.41 -13.83
C TYR A 58 11.44 5.74 -12.33
N ASP A 59 11.21 4.77 -11.47
CA ASP A 59 11.21 4.95 -10.02
C ASP A 59 12.66 4.80 -9.49
N ALA A 60 13.02 5.60 -8.49
CA ALA A 60 14.23 5.34 -7.72
C ALA A 60 13.99 4.17 -6.74
N ILE A 61 15.01 3.36 -6.48
CA ILE A 61 14.92 2.31 -5.47
C ILE A 61 16.13 2.35 -4.55
N GLU A 62 15.84 2.29 -3.24
CA GLU A 62 16.82 2.20 -2.17
C GLU A 62 16.79 0.79 -1.56
N ILE A 63 17.97 0.16 -1.48
CA ILE A 63 18.11 -1.19 -0.92
C ILE A 63 18.63 -1.08 0.51
N CYS A 64 17.71 -0.84 1.44
CA CYS A 64 18.03 -0.65 2.85
C CYS A 64 16.84 -0.97 3.76
N ASP A 65 17.00 -0.79 5.06
CA ASP A 65 15.90 -0.91 6.02
C ASP A 65 14.91 0.25 5.85
N ALA A 66 13.64 -0.09 5.64
CA ALA A 66 12.60 0.88 5.35
C ALA A 66 12.21 1.72 6.57
N HIS A 67 12.30 1.15 7.78
CA HIS A 67 12.02 1.87 9.03
C HIS A 67 13.08 2.94 9.29
N GLU A 68 14.35 2.59 9.14
CA GLU A 68 15.47 3.52 9.24
C GLU A 68 15.40 4.62 8.18
N TYR A 69 15.08 4.26 6.93
CA TYR A 69 14.93 5.21 5.83
C TYR A 69 13.79 6.20 6.10
N LEU A 70 12.66 5.73 6.61
CA LEU A 70 11.54 6.59 6.98
C LEU A 70 11.96 7.68 7.98
N LEU A 71 12.65 7.29 9.06
CA LEU A 71 13.09 8.25 10.11
C LEU A 71 13.99 9.36 9.57
N GLN A 72 14.81 9.04 8.58
CA GLN A 72 15.79 9.99 8.02
C GLN A 72 15.18 10.91 6.95
N HIS A 73 14.24 10.41 6.14
CA HIS A 73 13.83 11.04 4.89
C HIS A 73 12.35 11.48 4.81
N TYR A 74 11.50 11.19 5.81
CA TYR A 74 10.05 11.41 5.73
C TYR A 74 9.65 12.83 5.32
N LYS A 75 10.44 13.86 5.66
CA LYS A 75 10.15 15.27 5.36
C LYS A 75 10.26 15.63 3.88
N GLU A 76 10.89 14.78 3.07
CA GLU A 76 11.17 15.03 1.67
C GLU A 76 9.98 14.71 0.74
N PHE A 77 8.93 14.09 1.28
CA PHE A 77 7.85 13.50 0.49
C PHE A 77 6.50 14.22 0.70
N ASP A 78 5.64 14.15 -0.34
CA ASP A 78 4.26 14.63 -0.27
C ASP A 78 3.30 13.51 0.18
N PHE A 79 3.63 12.25 -0.16
CA PHE A 79 2.86 11.05 0.17
C PHE A 79 3.76 9.91 0.60
N ILE A 80 3.36 9.18 1.65
CA ILE A 80 4.06 8.00 2.14
C ILE A 80 3.10 6.81 2.19
N TRP A 81 3.47 5.71 1.50
CA TRP A 81 2.89 4.40 1.65
C TRP A 81 3.86 3.49 2.39
N SER A 82 3.40 2.82 3.46
CA SER A 82 4.19 1.83 4.19
C SER A 82 3.43 0.51 4.30
N SER A 83 4.09 -0.61 3.97
CA SER A 83 3.56 -1.97 4.12
C SER A 83 4.50 -2.84 4.96
N PRO A 84 4.62 -2.59 6.29
CA PRO A 84 5.54 -3.33 7.16
C PRO A 84 5.32 -4.84 7.12
N PRO A 85 6.34 -5.67 7.45
CA PRO A 85 6.24 -7.12 7.40
C PRO A 85 5.05 -7.67 8.18
N CYS A 86 4.20 -8.45 7.52
CA CYS A 86 2.94 -8.95 8.08
C CYS A 86 3.04 -10.31 8.78
N GLN A 87 4.19 -11.00 8.73
CA GLN A 87 4.31 -12.40 9.14
C GLN A 87 4.03 -12.62 10.62
N SER A 88 4.38 -11.68 11.48
CA SER A 88 4.15 -11.75 12.94
C SER A 88 2.72 -11.39 13.33
N HIS A 89 1.96 -10.72 12.46
CA HIS A 89 0.57 -10.29 12.70
C HIS A 89 -0.46 -11.25 12.12
N SER A 90 -0.14 -11.93 11.02
CA SER A 90 -1.07 -12.67 10.18
C SER A 90 -1.92 -13.70 10.94
N SER A 91 -3.25 -13.52 10.94
CA SER A 91 -4.22 -14.50 11.45
C SER A 91 -4.11 -15.86 10.74
N PHE A 92 -3.79 -15.87 9.44
CA PHE A 92 -3.58 -17.11 8.69
C PHE A 92 -2.36 -17.87 9.23
N ARG A 93 -1.20 -17.19 9.41
CA ARG A 93 -0.01 -17.82 9.98
C ARG A 93 -0.26 -18.33 11.39
N HIS A 94 -0.91 -17.54 12.25
CA HIS A 94 -1.21 -17.93 13.62
C HIS A 94 -2.11 -19.16 13.68
N ASN A 95 -3.23 -19.17 12.96
CA ASN A 95 -4.20 -20.25 13.00
C ASN A 95 -3.68 -21.53 12.32
N ILE A 96 -3.01 -21.43 11.17
CA ILE A 96 -2.55 -22.61 10.42
C ILE A 96 -1.18 -23.08 10.86
N CYS A 97 -0.18 -22.16 10.97
CA CYS A 97 1.17 -22.58 11.27
C CYS A 97 1.36 -22.84 12.78
N VAL A 98 0.91 -21.92 13.64
CA VAL A 98 1.11 -22.05 15.09
C VAL A 98 0.14 -23.07 15.70
N LYS A 99 -1.18 -22.82 15.57
CA LYS A 99 -2.18 -23.67 16.24
C LYS A 99 -2.30 -25.06 15.62
N PHE A 100 -2.29 -25.17 14.29
CA PHE A 100 -2.54 -26.45 13.63
C PHE A 100 -1.26 -27.25 13.32
N ARG A 101 -0.16 -26.59 12.89
CA ARG A 101 1.11 -27.25 12.56
C ARG A 101 2.14 -27.21 13.68
N GLY A 102 1.83 -26.61 14.82
CA GLY A 102 2.71 -26.57 15.99
C GLY A 102 4.01 -25.78 15.81
N THR A 103 4.07 -24.84 14.86
CA THR A 103 5.26 -23.99 14.73
C THR A 103 5.32 -22.97 15.88
N ASN A 104 6.53 -22.56 16.27
CA ASN A 104 6.70 -21.60 17.33
C ASN A 104 5.98 -20.26 17.03
N PRO A 105 5.24 -19.71 18.01
CA PRO A 105 4.67 -18.37 17.90
C PRO A 105 5.79 -17.32 17.80
N LYS A 106 5.48 -16.17 17.21
CA LYS A 106 6.35 -14.99 17.18
C LYS A 106 5.61 -13.83 17.83
N TYR A 107 6.34 -12.99 18.55
CA TYR A 107 5.80 -11.74 19.04
C TYR A 107 5.34 -10.88 17.84
N PRO A 108 4.21 -10.15 17.96
CA PRO A 108 3.85 -9.12 17.00
C PRO A 108 4.97 -8.10 16.88
N ASP A 109 5.36 -7.78 15.67
CA ASP A 109 6.36 -6.77 15.41
C ASP A 109 5.73 -5.37 15.63
N MET A 110 6.10 -4.73 16.73
CA MET A 110 5.51 -3.45 17.12
C MET A 110 5.97 -2.27 16.26
N SER A 111 6.94 -2.45 15.36
CA SER A 111 7.34 -1.44 14.38
C SER A 111 6.17 -0.96 13.51
N LEU A 112 5.21 -1.83 13.22
CA LEU A 112 3.93 -1.45 12.58
C LEU A 112 3.25 -0.27 13.29
N TYR A 113 3.07 -0.38 14.60
CA TYR A 113 2.40 0.67 15.39
C TYR A 113 3.30 1.87 15.65
N GLN A 114 4.62 1.66 15.73
CA GLN A 114 5.59 2.76 15.82
C GLN A 114 5.53 3.65 14.57
N GLU A 115 5.47 3.07 13.38
CA GLU A 115 5.34 3.82 12.13
C GLU A 115 4.00 4.58 12.04
N ILE A 116 2.88 3.95 12.43
CA ILE A 116 1.57 4.62 12.47
C ILE A 116 1.62 5.85 13.39
N LEU A 117 2.14 5.71 14.60
CA LEU A 117 2.26 6.80 15.56
C LEU A 117 3.24 7.87 15.06
N PHE A 118 4.37 7.46 14.50
CA PHE A 118 5.36 8.37 13.95
C PHE A 118 4.79 9.24 12.83
N LEU A 119 4.16 8.62 11.83
CA LEU A 119 3.55 9.32 10.69
C LEU A 119 2.41 10.25 11.15
N LYS A 120 1.56 9.77 12.06
CA LYS A 120 0.44 10.55 12.60
C LYS A 120 0.89 11.84 13.27
N HIS A 121 2.00 11.82 13.97
CA HIS A 121 2.44 12.97 14.79
C HIS A 121 3.52 13.84 14.14
N ASN A 122 4.30 13.29 13.22
CA ASN A 122 5.46 13.98 12.65
C ASN A 122 5.32 14.31 11.17
N PHE A 123 4.54 13.57 10.39
CA PHE A 123 4.44 13.79 8.96
C PHE A 123 3.24 14.70 8.61
N LYS A 124 3.48 15.72 7.80
CA LYS A 124 2.46 16.71 7.40
C LYS A 124 1.75 16.35 6.08
N GLY A 125 2.37 15.52 5.25
CA GLY A 125 1.80 15.04 3.99
C GLY A 125 0.71 13.99 4.19
N LYS A 126 0.27 13.38 3.09
CA LYS A 126 -0.66 12.26 3.13
C LYS A 126 0.08 10.96 3.37
N TRP A 127 -0.46 10.09 4.20
CA TRP A 127 0.17 8.81 4.48
C TRP A 127 -0.86 7.69 4.67
N VAL A 128 -0.42 6.49 4.36
CA VAL A 128 -1.13 5.25 4.63
C VAL A 128 -0.15 4.17 5.08
N VAL A 129 -0.51 3.45 6.13
CA VAL A 129 0.16 2.21 6.56
C VAL A 129 -0.79 1.06 6.29
N GLU A 130 -0.32 0.03 5.60
CA GLU A 130 -1.08 -1.16 5.25
C GLU A 130 -0.54 -2.38 6.00
N ASN A 131 -1.42 -3.25 6.48
CA ASN A 131 -1.05 -4.58 6.94
C ASN A 131 -2.22 -5.56 6.77
N VAL A 132 -1.99 -6.84 7.03
CA VAL A 132 -3.04 -7.85 7.02
C VAL A 132 -3.88 -7.81 8.29
N LYS A 133 -5.09 -8.38 8.26
CA LYS A 133 -5.91 -8.57 9.48
C LYS A 133 -5.15 -9.46 10.48
N PRO A 134 -4.87 -8.96 11.69
CA PRO A 134 -4.08 -9.69 12.68
C PRO A 134 -4.90 -10.79 13.36
N TYR A 135 -4.22 -11.63 14.15
CA TYR A 135 -4.85 -12.66 14.98
C TYR A 135 -5.31 -12.14 16.36
N TYR A 136 -5.07 -10.89 16.62
CA TYR A 136 -5.41 -10.17 17.85
C TYR A 136 -6.23 -8.92 17.52
N ASP A 137 -6.84 -8.29 18.52
CA ASP A 137 -7.56 -7.03 18.36
C ASP A 137 -6.58 -5.89 18.07
N VAL A 138 -6.88 -5.07 17.06
CA VAL A 138 -5.99 -3.98 16.65
C VAL A 138 -5.85 -2.94 17.76
N LEU A 139 -4.62 -2.48 18.01
CA LEU A 139 -4.34 -1.48 19.04
C LEU A 139 -4.77 -0.07 18.62
N ILE A 140 -4.82 0.21 17.33
CA ILE A 140 -5.24 1.48 16.74
C ILE A 140 -6.34 1.15 15.72
N PRO A 141 -7.52 1.80 15.77
CA PRO A 141 -8.58 1.59 14.79
C PRO A 141 -8.11 1.82 13.36
N ALA A 142 -8.54 0.96 12.43
CA ALA A 142 -8.14 0.95 11.03
C ALA A 142 -9.34 0.76 10.09
N ASN A 143 -9.22 1.21 8.86
CA ASN A 143 -10.16 0.89 7.78
C ASN A 143 -9.88 -0.52 7.26
N ALA A 144 -10.88 -1.40 7.31
CA ALA A 144 -10.75 -2.76 6.81
C ALA A 144 -11.25 -2.85 5.36
N MET A 145 -10.40 -3.34 4.44
CA MET A 145 -10.80 -3.58 3.06
C MET A 145 -10.20 -4.88 2.55
N GLN A 146 -11.04 -5.79 2.07
CA GLN A 146 -10.66 -7.15 1.72
C GLN A 146 -9.94 -7.86 2.89
N ARG A 147 -8.69 -8.28 2.68
CA ARG A 147 -7.86 -8.96 3.69
C ARG A 147 -6.91 -8.01 4.43
N HIS A 148 -6.94 -6.72 4.10
CA HIS A 148 -6.01 -5.71 4.62
C HIS A 148 -6.69 -4.76 5.59
N LEU A 149 -5.86 -4.12 6.41
CA LEU A 149 -6.17 -2.97 7.24
C LEU A 149 -5.35 -1.79 6.75
N PHE A 150 -5.95 -0.61 6.81
CA PHE A 150 -5.33 0.64 6.40
C PHE A 150 -5.48 1.68 7.50
N TRP A 151 -4.37 2.24 7.93
CA TRP A 151 -4.29 3.41 8.80
C TRP A 151 -3.86 4.60 7.94
N SER A 152 -4.61 5.70 7.98
CA SER A 152 -4.33 6.86 7.13
C SER A 152 -4.79 8.15 7.78
N ASN A 153 -4.28 9.29 7.29
CA ASN A 153 -4.77 10.62 7.65
C ASN A 153 -5.77 11.19 6.63
N PHE A 154 -6.39 10.33 5.85
CA PHE A 154 -7.46 10.67 4.89
C PHE A 154 -8.54 9.59 4.90
N ASP A 155 -9.74 9.96 4.42
CA ASP A 155 -10.88 9.04 4.36
C ASP A 155 -10.70 8.03 3.22
N ILE A 156 -10.96 6.76 3.52
CA ILE A 156 -10.93 5.66 2.55
C ILE A 156 -12.35 5.08 2.46
N PRO A 157 -13.18 5.53 1.53
CA PRO A 157 -14.50 4.96 1.31
C PRO A 157 -14.42 3.49 0.91
N ASN A 158 -15.32 2.68 1.44
CA ASN A 158 -15.43 1.28 1.04
C ASN A 158 -15.70 1.16 -0.46
N LYS A 159 -14.98 0.26 -1.10
CA LYS A 159 -15.15 -0.13 -2.50
C LYS A 159 -15.11 -1.65 -2.60
N GLU A 160 -16.02 -2.21 -3.36
CA GLU A 160 -15.98 -3.64 -3.65
C GLU A 160 -14.98 -3.90 -4.78
N PHE A 161 -14.19 -4.95 -4.59
CA PHE A 161 -13.25 -5.47 -5.57
C PHE A 161 -13.59 -6.92 -5.87
N SER A 162 -13.13 -7.44 -7.02
CA SER A 162 -13.28 -8.84 -7.36
C SER A 162 -12.72 -9.74 -6.22
N LYS A 163 -13.49 -10.76 -5.84
CA LYS A 163 -13.09 -11.71 -4.79
C LYS A 163 -12.16 -12.77 -5.38
N GLU A 164 -10.92 -12.37 -5.62
CA GLU A 164 -9.90 -13.30 -6.08
C GLU A 164 -9.45 -14.22 -4.94
N ASN A 165 -9.40 -15.53 -5.20
CA ASN A 165 -8.98 -16.49 -4.18
C ASN A 165 -7.46 -16.62 -4.11
N ILE A 166 -6.79 -15.56 -3.64
CA ILE A 166 -5.34 -15.46 -3.52
C ILE A 166 -4.75 -16.59 -2.65
N ARG A 167 -5.51 -17.13 -1.69
CA ARG A 167 -4.99 -18.15 -0.77
C ARG A 167 -4.71 -19.48 -1.45
N THR A 168 -5.58 -19.92 -2.35
CA THR A 168 -5.48 -21.20 -3.06
C THR A 168 -4.87 -21.07 -4.46
N ALA A 169 -4.83 -19.85 -5.02
CA ALA A 169 -4.31 -19.59 -6.34
C ALA A 169 -2.87 -20.09 -6.53
N GLN A 170 -2.60 -20.66 -7.68
CA GLN A 170 -1.26 -21.09 -8.11
C GLN A 170 -0.50 -19.90 -8.73
N ILE A 171 0.82 -20.05 -8.92
CA ILE A 171 1.68 -18.97 -9.43
C ILE A 171 1.15 -18.33 -10.71
N PRO A 172 0.73 -19.07 -11.76
CA PRO A 172 0.24 -18.43 -12.99
C PRO A 172 -1.02 -17.58 -12.77
N GLN A 173 -1.93 -18.02 -11.90
CA GLN A 173 -3.13 -17.26 -11.54
C GLN A 173 -2.76 -15.98 -10.76
N LEU A 174 -1.86 -16.10 -9.77
CA LEU A 174 -1.37 -14.95 -9.00
C LEU A 174 -0.65 -13.93 -9.88
N GLN A 175 0.17 -14.38 -10.83
CA GLN A 175 0.82 -13.50 -11.81
C GLN A 175 -0.21 -12.73 -12.64
N LYS A 176 -1.27 -13.40 -13.09
CA LYS A 176 -2.37 -12.76 -13.82
C LYS A 176 -3.13 -11.74 -12.96
N ILE A 177 -3.46 -12.09 -11.70
CA ILE A 177 -4.18 -11.23 -10.76
C ILE A 177 -3.38 -9.94 -10.49
N HIS A 178 -2.07 -10.06 -10.28
CA HIS A 178 -1.23 -8.90 -9.94
C HIS A 178 -0.57 -8.24 -11.15
N GLY A 179 -0.66 -8.82 -12.34
CA GLY A 179 -0.05 -8.30 -13.56
C GLY A 179 1.48 -8.33 -13.56
N PHE A 180 2.09 -9.32 -12.87
CA PHE A 180 3.54 -9.52 -12.83
C PHE A 180 3.92 -10.87 -13.45
N ASP A 181 4.99 -10.88 -14.24
CA ASP A 181 5.63 -12.11 -14.73
C ASP A 181 6.94 -12.37 -13.97
N LEU A 182 6.93 -13.44 -13.18
CA LEU A 182 8.11 -13.87 -12.41
C LEU A 182 8.82 -15.06 -13.04
N THR A 183 8.50 -15.46 -14.29
CA THR A 183 9.07 -16.66 -14.93
C THR A 183 10.57 -16.56 -15.11
N LYS A 184 11.07 -15.37 -15.49
CA LYS A 184 12.50 -15.12 -15.74
C LYS A 184 13.38 -15.06 -14.47
N TYR A 185 12.79 -14.94 -13.28
CA TYR A 185 13.55 -14.82 -12.04
C TYR A 185 13.72 -16.17 -11.35
N LYS A 186 14.91 -16.45 -10.83
CA LYS A 186 15.23 -17.65 -10.04
C LYS A 186 15.01 -17.38 -8.55
N LEU A 187 13.76 -17.50 -8.08
CA LEU A 187 13.35 -17.19 -6.69
C LEU A 187 12.89 -18.45 -5.99
N LYS A 188 13.19 -18.57 -4.69
CA LYS A 188 12.79 -19.72 -3.86
C LYS A 188 11.29 -19.78 -3.63
N ASP A 189 10.61 -18.63 -3.45
CA ASP A 189 9.19 -18.58 -3.07
C ASP A 189 8.40 -17.51 -3.84
N LYS A 190 8.31 -17.69 -5.16
CA LYS A 190 7.49 -16.83 -6.05
C LYS A 190 6.04 -16.68 -5.57
N ARG A 191 5.49 -17.77 -5.04
CA ARG A 191 4.10 -17.78 -4.56
C ARG A 191 3.91 -16.86 -3.37
N GLN A 192 4.85 -16.85 -2.41
CA GLN A 192 4.78 -15.98 -1.24
C GLN A 192 4.95 -14.51 -1.63
N ILE A 193 5.88 -14.22 -2.55
CA ILE A 193 6.11 -12.87 -3.08
C ILE A 193 4.82 -12.31 -3.69
N LEU A 194 4.17 -13.07 -4.58
CA LEU A 194 2.89 -12.67 -5.20
C LEU A 194 1.75 -12.56 -4.17
N ARG A 195 1.71 -13.43 -3.16
CA ARG A 195 0.69 -13.37 -2.10
C ARG A 195 0.86 -12.20 -1.16
N ASN A 196 2.06 -11.66 -1.02
CA ASN A 196 2.32 -10.46 -0.22
C ASN A 196 1.91 -9.16 -0.96
N CYS A 197 1.71 -9.22 -2.27
CA CYS A 197 1.29 -8.04 -3.02
C CYS A 197 -0.11 -7.56 -2.60
N VAL A 198 -0.26 -6.26 -2.46
CA VAL A 198 -1.57 -5.59 -2.51
C VAL A 198 -2.11 -5.71 -3.93
N LEU A 199 -3.42 -5.89 -4.09
CA LEU A 199 -4.05 -5.87 -5.42
C LEU A 199 -3.85 -4.51 -6.08
N PRO A 200 -3.45 -4.45 -7.36
CA PRO A 200 -3.20 -3.19 -8.05
C PRO A 200 -4.37 -2.21 -8.00
N GLU A 201 -5.60 -2.68 -8.21
CA GLU A 201 -6.81 -1.85 -8.18
C GLU A 201 -7.09 -1.32 -6.76
N LEU A 202 -6.77 -2.09 -5.72
CA LEU A 202 -6.87 -1.65 -4.34
C LEU A 202 -5.80 -0.60 -4.03
N GLY A 203 -4.56 -0.82 -4.48
CA GLY A 203 -3.47 0.15 -4.37
C GLY A 203 -3.82 1.48 -5.03
N LEU A 204 -4.38 1.45 -6.24
CA LEU A 204 -4.86 2.64 -6.94
C LEU A 204 -5.98 3.35 -6.20
N HIS A 205 -6.99 2.61 -5.73
CA HIS A 205 -8.12 3.19 -5.00
C HIS A 205 -7.67 3.95 -3.76
N ILE A 206 -6.79 3.36 -2.95
CA ILE A 206 -6.22 4.01 -1.76
C ILE A 206 -5.43 5.26 -2.14
N PHE A 207 -4.60 5.16 -3.18
CA PHE A 207 -3.82 6.29 -3.68
C PHE A 207 -4.71 7.46 -4.13
N GLU A 208 -5.74 7.19 -4.92
CA GLU A 208 -6.70 8.20 -5.36
C GLU A 208 -7.45 8.84 -4.18
N CYS A 209 -7.80 8.08 -3.14
CA CYS A 209 -8.47 8.60 -1.95
C CYS A 209 -7.63 9.67 -1.22
N ALA A 210 -6.30 9.54 -1.24
CA ALA A 210 -5.41 10.51 -0.61
C ALA A 210 -5.52 11.91 -1.24
N PHE A 211 -5.90 12.01 -2.52
CA PHE A 211 -5.89 13.25 -3.30
C PHE A 211 -7.27 13.71 -3.79
N ARG A 212 -8.34 13.00 -3.42
CA ARG A 212 -9.70 13.47 -3.67
C ARG A 212 -9.94 14.80 -2.95
N LYS A 213 -10.36 15.81 -3.69
CA LYS A 213 -10.90 17.04 -3.08
C LYS A 213 -12.13 16.65 -2.27
N LYS A 214 -12.21 17.02 -0.99
CA LYS A 214 -13.48 16.93 -0.25
C LYS A 214 -14.51 17.70 -1.05
N GLN A 215 -15.57 17.03 -1.51
CA GLN A 215 -16.78 17.75 -1.96
C GLN A 215 -17.28 18.53 -0.75
N GLN A 216 -17.25 19.85 -0.81
CA GLN A 216 -17.97 20.68 0.15
C GLN A 216 -19.45 20.31 -0.02
N THR A 217 -20.03 19.66 1.00
CA THR A 217 -21.47 19.50 1.11
C THR A 217 -22.04 20.90 1.29
N LEU A 218 -22.77 21.39 0.26
CA LEU A 218 -23.55 22.63 0.26
C LEU A 218 -24.77 22.51 1.20
N ASN A 219 -24.57 22.21 2.48
CA ASN A 219 -25.65 22.03 3.46
C ASN A 219 -25.36 22.63 4.83
N ASP A 220 -24.73 23.82 4.89
CA ASP A 220 -24.61 24.54 6.17
C ASP A 220 -25.02 26.03 6.10
N ASP A 221 -25.80 26.42 5.08
CA ASP A 221 -26.45 27.72 5.07
C ASP A 221 -27.98 27.56 5.10
N ARG A 222 -28.51 26.99 6.18
CA ARG A 222 -29.85 27.35 6.64
C ARG A 222 -29.73 28.05 7.99
N GLY A 223 -29.59 29.37 7.84
CA GLY A 223 -29.67 30.30 8.95
C GLY A 223 -30.86 30.02 9.87
N THR A 224 -30.61 29.92 11.10
CA THR A 224 -31.56 30.20 12.16
C THR A 224 -31.56 31.71 12.39
N THR A 225 -32.40 32.41 11.64
CA THR A 225 -33.01 33.63 12.11
C THR A 225 -34.02 33.21 13.19
N PHE A 226 -33.72 33.59 14.43
CA PHE A 226 -34.65 34.15 15.43
C PHE A 226 -33.83 34.60 16.63
#